data_57f8c1c434c14a35f96048bbb58c8df3
#
_entry.id   57f8c1c434c14a35f96048bbb58c8df3
#
_cell.length_a   1.000
_cell.length_b   1.000
_cell.length_c   1.000
_cell.angle_alpha   90.00
_cell.angle_beta   90.00
_cell.angle_gamma   90.00
#
_symmetry.space_group_name_H-M   'P 1'
#
loop_
_entity.id
_entity.type
_entity.pdbx_description
1 polymer ?
#
loop_
_entity_poly.entity_id
_entity_poly.type
_entity_poly.pdbx_seq_one_letter_code
_entity_poly.pdbx_strand_id
1 'polypeptide(L)'
;RMTPKKDNSNTAGRPNDVNPQKYDVGYMQRTRDFYSAQGYSNHYQWAKNTDTPFTTLQKPLEDCRIAVITTAMPDSEQGRARRDVYPLPSRPYPDSMYTAELSWHISVTHTDDIGSFLPLRALDEAAGKGIVGELCERFYTVPTDYSQRNTTEIDAPHLLKLCREDKVDIALLVPL
;
A
#
# COMPACT_ATOMS: atom_id res chain seq x y z
N ARG A 1 10.24 44.46 50.13
CA ARG A 1 11.13 43.44 49.53
C ARG A 1 10.21 42.48 48.73
N MET A 2 10.16 42.64 47.46
CA MET A 2 9.47 41.73 46.53
C MET A 2 10.51 40.73 46.00
N THR A 3 10.23 39.46 46.12
CA THR A 3 11.00 38.38 45.51
C THR A 3 10.39 38.03 44.15
N PRO A 4 11.20 37.87 43.06
CA PRO A 4 10.67 37.49 41.76
C PRO A 4 10.37 36.01 41.70
N LYS A 5 9.17 35.66 41.20
CA LYS A 5 8.78 34.31 40.81
C LYS A 5 9.64 33.85 39.64
N LYS A 6 10.27 32.68 39.77
CA LYS A 6 10.89 31.96 38.67
C LYS A 6 9.79 31.33 37.83
N ASP A 7 9.68 31.79 36.61
CA ASP A 7 8.90 31.11 35.55
C ASP A 7 9.77 29.96 35.02
N ASN A 8 9.36 28.73 35.37
CA ASN A 8 9.91 27.49 34.83
C ASN A 8 8.97 26.97 33.76
N SER A 9 8.94 27.62 32.60
CA SER A 9 8.33 27.04 31.39
C SER A 9 9.37 26.24 30.63
N ASN A 10 9.64 25.02 31.12
CA ASN A 10 10.40 24.03 30.37
C ASN A 10 9.42 23.36 29.37
N THR A 11 9.18 24.01 28.24
CA THR A 11 8.53 23.39 27.09
C THR A 11 9.56 22.51 26.40
N ALA A 12 9.74 21.28 26.90
CA ALA A 12 10.34 20.22 26.12
C ALA A 12 9.48 20.05 24.86
N GLY A 13 9.99 20.48 23.71
CA GLY A 13 9.34 20.30 22.43
C GLY A 13 9.00 18.81 22.22
N ARG A 14 7.78 18.53 21.82
CA ARG A 14 7.35 17.17 21.51
C ARG A 14 8.22 16.64 20.36
N PRO A 15 8.65 15.37 20.38
CA PRO A 15 9.53 14.81 19.35
C PRO A 15 8.95 14.82 17.92
N ASN A 16 7.72 15.31 17.72
CA ASN A 16 6.98 15.29 16.45
C ASN A 16 6.82 16.65 15.75
N ASP A 17 7.49 17.72 16.22
CA ASP A 17 7.60 18.97 15.46
C ASP A 17 8.68 18.88 14.37
N VAL A 18 8.60 17.83 13.56
CA VAL A 18 9.44 17.68 12.38
C VAL A 18 8.77 18.49 11.27
N ASN A 19 9.33 19.66 10.97
CA ASN A 19 8.90 20.44 9.82
C ASN A 19 9.14 19.58 8.55
N PRO A 20 8.08 19.07 7.88
CA PRO A 20 8.23 18.18 6.74
C PRO A 20 8.98 18.81 5.55
N GLN A 21 9.08 20.12 5.51
CA GLN A 21 9.83 20.84 4.47
C GLN A 21 11.35 20.81 4.67
N LYS A 22 11.87 20.36 5.83
CA LYS A 22 13.31 20.25 6.10
C LYS A 22 13.91 18.89 5.82
N TYR A 23 13.12 17.87 5.47
CA TYR A 23 13.59 16.53 5.18
C TYR A 23 13.41 16.18 3.71
N ASP A 24 14.28 16.73 2.89
CA ASP A 24 14.50 16.17 1.55
C ASP A 24 15.34 14.89 1.71
N VAL A 25 14.65 13.78 1.90
CA VAL A 25 15.29 12.46 1.93
C VAL A 25 15.38 11.96 0.50
N GLY A 26 16.49 12.20 -0.16
CA GLY A 26 16.76 11.69 -1.50
C GLY A 26 16.86 10.16 -1.54
N TYR A 27 15.74 9.43 -1.37
CA TYR A 27 15.71 7.98 -1.32
C TYR A 27 16.37 7.32 -2.52
N MET A 28 16.07 7.80 -3.72
CA MET A 28 16.65 7.26 -4.94
C MET A 28 18.16 7.42 -4.97
N GLN A 29 18.68 8.57 -4.58
CA GLN A 29 20.12 8.80 -4.55
C GLN A 29 20.78 7.96 -3.46
N ARG A 30 20.23 7.91 -2.26
CA ARG A 30 20.73 7.06 -1.17
C ARG A 30 20.78 5.58 -1.54
N THR A 31 19.74 5.09 -2.21
CA THR A 31 19.69 3.70 -2.69
C THR A 31 20.80 3.45 -3.70
N ARG A 32 21.02 4.35 -4.64
CA ARG A 32 22.12 4.26 -5.62
C ARG A 32 23.47 4.25 -4.94
N ASP A 33 23.70 5.19 -4.02
CA ASP A 33 24.97 5.31 -3.30
C ASP A 33 25.26 4.07 -2.45
N PHE A 34 24.23 3.53 -1.79
CA PHE A 34 24.34 2.31 -1.00
C PHE A 34 24.78 1.10 -1.85
N TYR A 35 24.09 0.85 -2.96
CA TYR A 35 24.45 -0.27 -3.84
C TYR A 35 25.77 -0.04 -4.58
N SER A 36 26.10 1.20 -4.95
CA SER A 36 27.38 1.53 -5.53
C SER A 36 28.53 1.23 -4.55
N ALA A 37 28.36 1.59 -3.27
CA ALA A 37 29.34 1.28 -2.23
C ALA A 37 29.56 -0.22 -2.01
N GLN A 38 28.57 -1.05 -2.37
CA GLN A 38 28.67 -2.52 -2.34
C GLN A 38 29.21 -3.13 -3.64
N GLY A 39 29.63 -2.30 -4.60
CA GLY A 39 30.22 -2.76 -5.86
C GLY A 39 29.23 -3.07 -6.98
N TYR A 40 27.96 -2.76 -6.82
CA TYR A 40 26.97 -2.90 -7.89
C TYR A 40 27.08 -1.73 -8.86
N SER A 41 27.48 -2.01 -10.09
CA SER A 41 27.63 -1.00 -11.16
C SER A 41 26.30 -0.66 -11.86
N ASN A 42 25.36 -1.60 -11.87
CA ASN A 42 24.05 -1.40 -12.48
C ASN A 42 23.04 -0.92 -11.42
N HIS A 43 22.66 0.34 -11.50
CA HIS A 43 21.66 0.91 -10.62
C HIS A 43 20.25 0.49 -11.02
N TYR A 44 19.40 0.23 -10.03
CA TYR A 44 17.99 0.00 -10.27
C TYR A 44 17.37 1.23 -10.97
N GLN A 45 16.63 0.98 -12.03
CA GLN A 45 15.89 2.00 -12.76
C GLN A 45 14.42 1.93 -12.34
N TRP A 46 13.95 2.94 -11.61
CA TRP A 46 12.53 3.02 -11.26
C TRP A 46 11.68 3.21 -12.51
N ALA A 47 10.48 2.62 -12.50
CA ALA A 47 9.49 2.86 -13.55
C ALA A 47 9.17 4.36 -13.62
N LYS A 48 9.24 4.89 -14.83
CA LYS A 48 8.90 6.30 -15.12
C LYS A 48 7.86 6.33 -16.22
N ASN A 49 6.62 6.53 -15.83
CA ASN A 49 5.53 6.66 -16.78
C ASN A 49 5.45 8.12 -17.22
N THR A 50 5.54 8.35 -18.53
CA THR A 50 5.38 9.67 -19.16
C THR A 50 3.93 9.91 -19.58
N ASP A 51 3.15 8.86 -19.67
CA ASP A 51 1.73 8.88 -19.94
C ASP A 51 1.00 8.18 -18.80
N THR A 52 -0.08 8.79 -18.30
CA THR A 52 -0.91 8.26 -17.22
C THR A 52 -2.34 8.18 -17.73
N PRO A 53 -2.71 7.07 -18.40
CA PRO A 53 -4.08 6.89 -18.90
C PRO A 53 -5.06 6.94 -17.72
N PHE A 54 -6.11 7.74 -17.86
CA PHE A 54 -7.18 7.82 -16.90
C PHE A 54 -8.51 7.44 -17.57
N THR A 55 -9.10 6.34 -17.11
CA THR A 55 -10.40 5.90 -17.61
C THR A 55 -11.52 6.53 -16.80
N THR A 56 -12.37 7.31 -17.45
CA THR A 56 -13.57 7.84 -16.80
C THR A 56 -14.54 6.72 -16.46
N LEU A 57 -15.11 6.76 -15.27
CA LEU A 57 -16.15 5.82 -14.84
C LEU A 57 -17.34 5.93 -15.81
N GLN A 58 -17.88 4.78 -16.19
CA GLN A 58 -19.02 4.69 -17.10
C GLN A 58 -20.36 4.74 -16.40
N LYS A 59 -20.35 4.69 -15.06
CA LYS A 59 -21.52 4.73 -14.18
C LYS A 59 -21.19 5.47 -12.89
N PRO A 60 -22.20 5.95 -12.14
CA PRO A 60 -22.00 6.61 -10.85
C PRO A 60 -21.24 5.71 -9.86
N LEU A 61 -20.55 6.32 -8.90
CA LEU A 61 -19.73 5.60 -7.92
C LEU A 61 -20.57 4.65 -7.06
N GLU A 62 -21.78 5.08 -6.73
CA GLU A 62 -22.78 4.30 -5.99
C GLU A 62 -23.26 3.04 -6.71
N ASP A 63 -22.95 2.90 -7.99
CA ASP A 63 -23.27 1.70 -8.79
C ASP A 63 -21.99 0.87 -9.11
N CYS A 64 -20.83 1.32 -8.68
CA CYS A 64 -19.56 0.68 -9.01
C CYS A 64 -19.21 -0.44 -8.05
N ARG A 65 -18.69 -1.54 -8.60
CA ARG A 65 -18.06 -2.65 -7.86
C ARG A 65 -16.58 -2.34 -7.65
N ILE A 66 -16.14 -2.33 -6.38
CA ILE A 66 -14.77 -1.98 -6.00
C ILE A 66 -14.04 -3.23 -5.51
N ALA A 67 -12.83 -3.45 -5.99
CA ALA A 67 -11.91 -4.46 -5.47
C ALA A 67 -10.67 -3.78 -4.85
N VAL A 68 -10.11 -4.40 -3.81
CA VAL A 68 -8.84 -3.99 -3.22
C VAL A 68 -7.71 -4.86 -3.77
N ILE A 69 -6.59 -4.23 -4.07
CA ILE A 69 -5.35 -4.88 -4.49
C ILE A 69 -4.26 -4.45 -3.52
N THR A 70 -3.61 -5.41 -2.87
CA THR A 70 -2.54 -5.15 -1.90
C THR A 70 -1.28 -5.94 -2.23
N THR A 71 -0.14 -5.54 -1.69
CA THR A 71 1.13 -6.27 -1.78
C THR A 71 1.37 -7.21 -0.59
N ALA A 72 0.53 -7.17 0.43
CA ALA A 72 0.54 -8.17 1.50
C ALA A 72 0.09 -9.54 0.94
N MET A 73 0.75 -10.62 1.37
CA MET A 73 0.44 -11.97 0.90
C MET A 73 -0.53 -12.69 1.85
N PRO A 74 -1.19 -13.77 1.38
CA PRO A 74 -1.98 -14.61 2.28
C PRO A 74 -1.13 -15.13 3.44
N ASP A 75 -1.65 -15.07 4.67
CA ASP A 75 -0.98 -15.62 5.84
C ASP A 75 -1.22 -17.14 5.93
N SER A 76 -0.71 -17.84 4.94
CA SER A 76 -0.78 -19.29 4.76
C SER A 76 0.60 -19.84 4.37
N GLU A 77 0.79 -21.15 4.48
CA GLU A 77 2.02 -21.80 4.03
C GLU A 77 2.35 -21.44 2.58
N GLN A 78 1.36 -21.53 1.69
CA GLN A 78 1.54 -21.20 0.28
C GLN A 78 1.88 -19.71 0.06
N GLY A 79 1.16 -18.80 0.71
CA GLY A 79 1.39 -17.36 0.57
C GLY A 79 2.75 -16.91 1.13
N ARG A 80 3.24 -17.59 2.18
CA ARG A 80 4.57 -17.36 2.75
C ARG A 80 5.70 -17.96 1.89
N ALA A 81 5.43 -19.11 1.24
CA ALA A 81 6.42 -19.80 0.41
C ALA A 81 6.58 -19.15 -0.96
N ARG A 82 5.53 -18.58 -1.50
CA ARG A 82 5.55 -18.00 -2.85
C ARG A 82 4.71 -16.73 -2.93
N ARG A 83 5.33 -15.67 -3.42
CA ARG A 83 4.63 -14.43 -3.78
C ARG A 83 4.03 -14.59 -5.17
N ASP A 84 2.73 -14.41 -5.29
CA ASP A 84 1.98 -14.57 -6.54
C ASP A 84 0.75 -13.65 -6.51
N VAL A 85 -0.01 -13.64 -7.59
CA VAL A 85 -1.33 -13.02 -7.63
C VAL A 85 -2.34 -14.01 -7.03
N TYR A 86 -2.86 -13.71 -5.85
CA TYR A 86 -3.88 -14.53 -5.19
C TYR A 86 -5.22 -13.79 -5.16
N PRO A 87 -6.28 -14.38 -5.76
CA PRO A 87 -7.64 -13.97 -5.49
C PRO A 87 -8.10 -14.59 -4.15
N LEU A 88 -8.49 -13.76 -3.21
CA LEU A 88 -8.89 -14.17 -1.86
C LEU A 88 -10.29 -13.65 -1.55
N PRO A 89 -11.10 -14.36 -0.75
CA PRO A 89 -12.42 -13.89 -0.38
C PRO A 89 -12.34 -12.60 0.44
N SER A 90 -13.16 -11.62 0.09
CA SER A 90 -13.29 -10.38 0.86
C SER A 90 -14.04 -10.60 2.17
N ARG A 91 -14.82 -11.64 2.27
CA ARG A 91 -15.59 -12.02 3.47
C ARG A 91 -15.49 -13.53 3.72
N PRO A 92 -15.29 -13.98 4.99
CA PRO A 92 -15.00 -13.14 6.15
C PRO A 92 -13.71 -12.34 5.96
N TYR A 93 -13.58 -11.18 6.61
CA TYR A 93 -12.35 -10.39 6.55
C TYR A 93 -11.19 -11.21 7.11
N PRO A 94 -10.00 -11.16 6.49
CA PRO A 94 -8.85 -11.88 7.03
C PRO A 94 -8.44 -11.32 8.38
N ASP A 95 -8.08 -12.20 9.30
CA ASP A 95 -7.56 -11.84 10.63
C ASP A 95 -6.08 -11.49 10.59
N SER A 96 -5.36 -11.95 9.57
CA SER A 96 -3.93 -11.69 9.38
C SER A 96 -3.56 -11.70 7.90
N MET A 97 -2.49 -10.96 7.57
CA MET A 97 -1.83 -11.00 6.26
C MET A 97 -0.32 -11.09 6.47
N TYR A 98 0.37 -11.78 5.57
CA TYR A 98 1.83 -11.89 5.64
C TYR A 98 2.50 -10.67 5.01
N THR A 99 3.28 -9.94 5.80
CA THR A 99 3.92 -8.68 5.43
C THR A 99 5.42 -8.66 5.72
N ALA A 100 5.99 -9.73 6.28
CA ALA A 100 7.36 -9.73 6.81
C ALA A 100 8.46 -9.47 5.76
N GLU A 101 8.19 -9.72 4.47
CA GLU A 101 9.14 -9.50 3.38
C GLU A 101 8.98 -8.14 2.69
N LEU A 102 8.07 -7.31 3.17
CA LEU A 102 7.82 -5.98 2.61
C LEU A 102 8.73 -4.93 3.25
N SER A 103 9.08 -3.89 2.47
CA SER A 103 9.95 -2.82 2.92
C SER A 103 9.16 -1.74 3.65
N TRP A 104 9.04 -1.88 4.96
CA TRP A 104 8.41 -0.89 5.84
C TRP A 104 9.26 -0.66 7.09
N HIS A 105 9.04 0.45 7.79
CA HIS A 105 9.89 0.85 8.92
C HIS A 105 9.46 0.16 10.22
N ILE A 106 9.85 -1.10 10.40
CA ILE A 106 9.41 -2.00 11.48
C ILE A 106 9.71 -1.51 12.90
N SER A 107 10.64 -0.57 13.10
CA SER A 107 10.94 0.01 14.42
C SER A 107 10.08 1.21 14.79
N VAL A 108 9.28 1.75 13.84
CA VAL A 108 8.45 2.94 14.05
C VAL A 108 6.97 2.65 13.80
N THR A 109 6.67 1.68 12.95
CA THR A 109 5.32 1.31 12.58
C THR A 109 5.12 -0.21 12.66
N HIS A 110 3.90 -0.67 12.47
CA HIS A 110 3.52 -2.09 12.45
C HIS A 110 2.44 -2.34 11.40
N THR A 111 2.22 -3.60 11.08
CA THR A 111 1.18 -4.05 10.13
C THR A 111 0.07 -4.85 10.80
N ASP A 112 -0.12 -4.66 12.12
CA ASP A 112 -1.16 -5.38 12.89
C ASP A 112 -2.57 -4.87 12.58
N ASP A 113 -2.69 -3.59 12.19
CA ASP A 113 -3.94 -3.01 11.71
C ASP A 113 -4.12 -3.31 10.21
N ILE A 114 -4.75 -4.43 9.93
CA ILE A 114 -5.02 -4.88 8.55
C ILE A 114 -5.84 -3.85 7.78
N GLY A 115 -6.76 -3.15 8.45
CA GLY A 115 -7.58 -2.12 7.83
C GLY A 115 -6.78 -0.98 7.21
N SER A 116 -5.57 -0.72 7.68
CA SER A 116 -4.69 0.33 7.17
C SER A 116 -4.18 0.08 5.75
N PHE A 117 -4.05 -1.18 5.33
CA PHE A 117 -3.59 -1.57 3.99
C PHE A 117 -4.54 -2.52 3.24
N LEU A 118 -5.60 -2.99 3.91
CA LEU A 118 -6.65 -3.81 3.32
C LEU A 118 -8.01 -3.34 3.84
N PRO A 119 -8.53 -2.18 3.39
CA PRO A 119 -9.69 -1.50 3.99
C PRO A 119 -11.04 -2.12 3.59
N LEU A 120 -11.16 -3.45 3.64
CA LEU A 120 -12.37 -4.18 3.21
C LEU A 120 -13.59 -3.77 4.03
N ARG A 121 -13.44 -3.70 5.36
CA ARG A 121 -14.53 -3.30 6.26
C ARG A 121 -15.02 -1.87 5.98
N ALA A 122 -14.09 -0.94 5.77
CA ALA A 122 -14.44 0.45 5.48
C ALA A 122 -15.20 0.58 4.14
N LEU A 123 -14.82 -0.20 3.14
CA LEU A 123 -15.52 -0.25 1.86
C LEU A 123 -16.90 -0.89 1.97
N ASP A 124 -17.06 -1.94 2.79
CA ASP A 124 -18.37 -2.52 3.09
C ASP A 124 -19.30 -1.53 3.78
N GLU A 125 -18.78 -0.77 4.74
CA GLU A 125 -19.54 0.28 5.41
C GLU A 125 -19.92 1.41 4.44
N ALA A 126 -19.03 1.76 3.52
CA ALA A 126 -19.30 2.75 2.47
C ALA A 126 -20.38 2.26 1.50
N ALA A 127 -20.34 0.99 1.12
CA ALA A 127 -21.38 0.37 0.30
C ALA A 127 -22.72 0.33 1.04
N GLY A 128 -22.74 -0.04 2.31
CA GLY A 128 -23.96 0.01 3.14
C GLY A 128 -24.57 1.40 3.31
N LYS A 129 -23.78 2.45 3.12
CA LYS A 129 -24.22 3.87 3.14
C LYS A 129 -24.57 4.40 1.74
N GLY A 130 -24.43 3.59 0.69
CA GLY A 130 -24.69 4.01 -0.68
C GLY A 130 -23.64 4.99 -1.25
N ILE A 131 -22.44 5.04 -0.67
CA ILE A 131 -21.34 5.89 -1.16
C ILE A 131 -20.64 5.20 -2.37
N VAL A 132 -20.55 3.88 -2.33
CA VAL A 132 -20.06 3.03 -3.41
C VAL A 132 -21.08 1.93 -3.65
N GLY A 133 -21.06 1.29 -4.81
CA GLY A 133 -22.04 0.27 -5.15
C GLY A 133 -21.87 -0.97 -4.29
N GLU A 134 -20.74 -1.65 -4.42
CA GLU A 134 -20.47 -2.87 -3.65
C GLU A 134 -18.97 -3.14 -3.53
N LEU A 135 -18.59 -3.81 -2.44
CA LEU A 135 -17.27 -4.44 -2.34
C LEU A 135 -17.28 -5.76 -3.13
N CYS A 136 -16.29 -5.96 -4.00
CA CYS A 136 -16.11 -7.21 -4.73
C CYS A 136 -16.00 -8.40 -3.76
N GLU A 137 -16.51 -9.57 -4.17
CA GLU A 137 -16.43 -10.79 -3.36
C GLU A 137 -15.01 -11.27 -3.12
N ARG A 138 -14.07 -10.86 -4.00
CA ARG A 138 -12.64 -11.16 -3.88
C ARG A 138 -11.84 -9.86 -3.84
N PHE A 139 -10.77 -9.88 -3.03
CA PHE A 139 -9.65 -8.95 -3.14
C PHE A 139 -8.44 -9.68 -3.71
N TYR A 140 -7.41 -8.94 -4.10
CA TYR A 140 -6.27 -9.54 -4.76
C TYR A 140 -4.97 -9.12 -4.10
N THR A 141 -4.01 -10.05 -4.09
CA THR A 141 -2.62 -9.75 -3.75
C THR A 141 -1.78 -9.70 -5.02
N VAL A 142 -0.72 -8.92 -5.00
CA VAL A 142 0.27 -8.86 -6.10
C VAL A 142 1.68 -8.93 -5.54
N PRO A 143 2.61 -9.65 -6.20
CA PRO A 143 3.98 -9.73 -5.74
C PRO A 143 4.71 -8.39 -5.89
N THR A 144 5.77 -8.21 -5.08
CA THR A 144 6.73 -7.12 -5.18
C THR A 144 8.13 -7.70 -5.33
N ASP A 145 8.44 -8.18 -6.51
CA ASP A 145 9.74 -8.81 -6.81
C ASP A 145 10.74 -7.83 -7.45
N TYR A 146 10.41 -6.55 -7.52
CA TYR A 146 11.16 -5.48 -8.18
C TYR A 146 11.44 -5.74 -9.68
N SER A 147 10.72 -6.65 -10.30
CA SER A 147 10.80 -6.95 -11.72
C SER A 147 9.70 -6.23 -12.48
N GLN A 148 10.02 -5.09 -13.09
CA GLN A 148 9.08 -4.37 -13.96
C GLN A 148 8.57 -5.26 -15.10
N ARG A 149 9.40 -6.16 -15.60
CA ARG A 149 9.01 -7.11 -16.62
C ARG A 149 7.94 -8.07 -16.12
N ASN A 150 8.16 -8.73 -14.97
CA ASN A 150 7.18 -9.66 -14.41
C ASN A 150 5.87 -8.95 -14.11
N THR A 151 5.95 -7.75 -13.52
CA THR A 151 4.75 -6.94 -13.25
C THR A 151 3.96 -6.64 -14.52
N THR A 152 4.65 -6.25 -15.61
CA THR A 152 3.99 -5.82 -16.86
C THR A 152 3.51 -7.02 -17.69
N GLU A 153 4.31 -8.09 -17.80
CA GLU A 153 4.06 -9.19 -18.72
C GLU A 153 3.28 -10.35 -18.07
N ILE A 154 3.30 -10.48 -16.74
CA ILE A 154 2.72 -11.61 -16.02
C ILE A 154 1.63 -11.16 -15.04
N ASP A 155 2.02 -10.37 -14.01
CA ASP A 155 1.13 -10.10 -12.86
C ASP A 155 -0.05 -9.20 -13.24
N ALA A 156 0.21 -8.10 -13.94
CA ALA A 156 -0.84 -7.16 -14.32
C ALA A 156 -1.84 -7.76 -15.32
N PRO A 157 -1.43 -8.52 -16.37
CA PRO A 157 -2.38 -9.24 -17.22
C PRO A 157 -3.22 -10.28 -16.47
N HIS A 158 -2.59 -11.03 -15.53
CA HIS A 158 -3.33 -12.00 -14.72
C HIS A 158 -4.35 -11.31 -13.82
N LEU A 159 -3.93 -10.27 -13.08
CA LEU A 159 -4.81 -9.48 -12.24
C LEU A 159 -5.97 -8.85 -13.03
N LEU A 160 -5.68 -8.28 -14.21
CA LEU A 160 -6.70 -7.70 -15.07
C LEU A 160 -7.75 -8.73 -15.50
N LYS A 161 -7.31 -9.96 -15.83
CA LYS A 161 -8.23 -11.07 -16.15
C LYS A 161 -9.17 -11.36 -14.98
N LEU A 162 -8.63 -11.50 -13.76
CA LEU A 162 -9.42 -11.76 -12.55
C LEU A 162 -10.41 -10.62 -12.26
N CYS A 163 -9.97 -9.37 -12.36
CA CYS A 163 -10.85 -8.21 -12.19
C CYS A 163 -12.01 -8.19 -13.20
N ARG A 164 -11.75 -8.59 -14.45
CA ARG A 164 -12.79 -8.68 -15.49
C ARG A 164 -13.78 -9.82 -15.23
N GLU A 165 -13.29 -10.98 -14.77
CA GLU A 165 -14.13 -12.10 -14.36
C GLU A 165 -15.09 -11.70 -13.24
N ASP A 166 -14.60 -10.92 -12.28
CA ASP A 166 -15.37 -10.41 -11.14
C ASP A 166 -16.19 -9.15 -11.45
N LYS A 167 -16.12 -8.65 -12.68
CA LYS A 167 -16.82 -7.43 -13.12
C LYS A 167 -16.46 -6.21 -12.25
N VAL A 168 -15.20 -6.07 -11.90
CA VAL A 168 -14.68 -4.93 -11.14
C VAL A 168 -14.71 -3.68 -12.00
N ASP A 169 -15.30 -2.61 -11.48
CA ASP A 169 -15.32 -1.29 -12.11
C ASP A 169 -14.17 -0.42 -11.65
N ILE A 170 -13.80 -0.56 -10.36
CA ILE A 170 -12.74 0.22 -9.72
C ILE A 170 -11.80 -0.71 -8.97
N ALA A 171 -10.51 -0.58 -9.22
CA ALA A 171 -9.46 -1.23 -8.45
C ALA A 171 -8.76 -0.22 -7.54
N LEU A 172 -8.84 -0.42 -6.22
CA LEU A 172 -8.12 0.36 -5.23
C LEU A 172 -6.80 -0.33 -4.92
N LEU A 173 -5.69 0.28 -5.32
CA LEU A 173 -4.33 -0.24 -5.08
C LEU A 173 -3.80 0.34 -3.77
N VAL A 174 -3.50 -0.56 -2.82
CA VAL A 174 -2.97 -0.21 -1.50
C VAL A 174 -1.67 -0.98 -1.29
N PRO A 175 -0.53 -0.46 -1.78
CA PRO A 175 0.78 -1.09 -1.57
C PRO A 175 1.27 -0.87 -0.14
N LEU A 176 2.08 -1.83 0.34
CA LEU A 176 2.88 -1.73 1.56
C LEU A 176 4.35 -1.57 1.20
#